data_91a16455333e8929e0ec5ee8f0c33889
#
_entry.id   91a16455333e8929e0ec5ee8f0c33889
#
_cell.length_a   1.000
_cell.length_b   1.000
_cell.length_c   1.000
_cell.angle_alpha   90.00
_cell.angle_beta   90.00
_cell.angle_gamma   90.00
#
_symmetry.space_group_name_H-M   'P 1'
#
loop_
_entity.id
_entity.type
_entity.pdbx_description
1 polymer ?
#
loop_
_entity_poly.entity_id
_entity_poly.type
_entity_poly.pdbx_seq_one_letter_code
_entity_poly.pdbx_strand_id
1 'polypeptide(L)'
;MVNLYSRTFSGKPLCFTEIGYLSGEGYGQLPPAFAWANNITVANQAEWLADAVRRAKASGIVRLFIVWNVDSTNFGTDPQAGYAIIRPNGTCPACNTIAAAR
;
A
#
# COMPACT_ATOMS: atom_id res chain seq x y z
N MET A 1 13.07 5.23 6.83
CA MET A 1 13.20 5.61 5.41
C MET A 1 13.02 7.11 5.18
N VAL A 2 11.91 7.70 5.60
CA VAL A 2 11.66 9.16 5.39
C VAL A 2 12.78 10.01 5.99
N ASN A 3 13.18 9.75 7.23
CA ASN A 3 14.25 10.51 7.87
C ASN A 3 15.60 10.36 7.15
N LEU A 4 15.90 9.15 6.67
CA LEU A 4 17.15 8.92 5.93
C LEU A 4 17.20 9.73 4.64
N TYR A 5 16.16 9.67 3.82
CA TYR A 5 16.09 10.42 2.57
C TYR A 5 16.06 11.93 2.81
N SER A 6 15.33 12.37 3.83
CA SER A 6 15.29 13.79 4.18
C SER A 6 16.66 14.33 4.55
N ARG A 7 17.45 13.58 5.34
CA ARG A 7 18.81 13.97 5.71
C ARG A 7 19.77 13.96 4.53
N THR A 8 19.63 12.94 3.65
CA THR A 8 20.51 12.77 2.48
C THR A 8 20.29 13.86 1.43
N PHE A 9 19.03 14.25 1.22
CA PHE A 9 18.62 15.25 0.24
C PHE A 9 18.01 16.47 0.93
N SER A 10 18.76 17.08 1.83
CA SER A 10 18.30 18.20 2.64
C SER A 10 17.62 19.30 1.82
N GLY A 11 16.46 19.76 2.28
CA GLY A 11 15.68 20.80 1.64
C GLY A 11 14.83 20.34 0.46
N LYS A 12 14.84 19.04 0.13
CA LYS A 12 14.05 18.50 -0.97
C LYS A 12 12.81 17.78 -0.42
N PRO A 13 11.62 17.98 -1.03
CA PRO A 13 10.45 17.17 -0.70
C PRO A 13 10.65 15.72 -1.16
N LEU A 14 9.98 14.80 -0.49
CA LEU A 14 10.02 13.38 -0.83
C LEU A 14 8.73 12.95 -1.54
N CYS A 15 8.86 11.95 -2.40
CA CYS A 15 7.72 11.33 -3.08
C CYS A 15 7.77 9.82 -2.88
N PHE A 16 6.65 9.23 -2.48
CA PHE A 16 6.45 7.78 -2.60
C PHE A 16 5.83 7.51 -3.96
N THR A 17 6.66 7.07 -4.90
CA THR A 17 6.23 6.76 -6.27
C THR A 17 5.45 5.45 -6.36
N GLU A 18 5.73 4.53 -5.43
CA GLU A 18 4.97 3.29 -5.28
C GLU A 18 4.95 2.90 -3.81
N ILE A 19 3.77 2.69 -3.27
CA ILE A 19 3.60 2.13 -1.93
C ILE A 19 2.38 1.21 -1.93
N GLY A 20 2.55 0.01 -1.40
CA GLY A 20 1.46 -0.96 -1.34
C GLY A 20 1.71 -2.03 -0.30
N TYR A 21 0.66 -2.74 0.05
CA TYR A 21 0.70 -3.87 0.96
C TYR A 21 -0.02 -5.04 0.32
N LEU A 22 0.66 -6.19 0.26
CA LEU A 22 0.15 -7.41 -0.36
C LEU A 22 -0.80 -8.14 0.58
N SER A 23 -1.99 -8.50 0.06
CA SER A 23 -2.91 -9.40 0.74
C SER A 23 -3.42 -10.45 -0.23
N GLY A 24 -3.28 -11.71 0.14
CA GLY A 24 -3.84 -12.83 -0.64
C GLY A 24 -5.31 -13.11 -0.31
N GLU A 25 -5.93 -12.36 0.60
CA GLU A 25 -7.30 -12.60 1.01
C GLU A 25 -8.25 -12.48 -0.20
N GLY A 26 -9.10 -13.49 -0.39
CA GLY A 26 -9.99 -13.57 -1.54
C GLY A 26 -9.38 -14.25 -2.77
N TYR A 27 -8.07 -14.48 -2.80
CA TYR A 27 -7.38 -15.15 -3.90
C TYR A 27 -6.82 -16.52 -3.52
N GLY A 28 -6.73 -16.83 -2.22
CA GLY A 28 -6.14 -18.05 -1.72
C GLY A 28 -4.66 -17.88 -1.36
N GLN A 29 -3.93 -19.00 -1.38
CA GLN A 29 -2.53 -19.01 -0.98
C GLN A 29 -1.65 -18.28 -1.99
N LEU A 30 -0.75 -17.45 -1.48
CA LEU A 30 0.21 -16.73 -2.30
C LEU A 30 1.32 -17.67 -2.83
N PRO A 31 1.96 -17.32 -3.96
CA PRO A 31 3.12 -18.06 -4.45
C PRO A 31 4.22 -18.15 -3.39
N PRO A 32 5.08 -19.19 -3.43
CA PRO A 32 6.11 -19.39 -2.38
C PRO A 32 7.00 -18.18 -2.11
N ALA A 33 7.36 -17.43 -3.13
CA ALA A 33 8.20 -16.24 -2.97
C ALA A 33 7.49 -15.13 -2.18
N PHE A 34 6.17 -15.19 -2.06
CA PHE A 34 5.33 -14.20 -1.37
C PHE A 34 4.64 -14.77 -0.13
N ALA A 35 5.07 -15.94 0.33
CA ALA A 35 4.44 -16.63 1.46
C ALA A 35 4.45 -15.80 2.74
N TRP A 36 5.39 -14.86 2.88
CA TRP A 36 5.47 -13.95 4.02
C TRP A 36 4.20 -13.11 4.20
N ALA A 37 3.40 -12.95 3.15
CA ALA A 37 2.18 -12.14 3.18
C ALA A 37 0.90 -12.97 3.32
N ASN A 38 0.98 -14.30 3.49
CA ASN A 38 -0.21 -15.16 3.54
C ASN A 38 -1.20 -14.79 4.65
N ASN A 39 -0.73 -14.19 5.74
CA ASN A 39 -1.57 -13.83 6.88
C ASN A 39 -2.00 -12.35 6.87
N ILE A 40 -1.64 -11.60 5.82
CA ILE A 40 -2.04 -10.20 5.69
C ILE A 40 -3.46 -10.14 5.15
N THR A 41 -4.34 -9.46 5.87
CA THR A 41 -5.75 -9.32 5.49
C THR A 41 -5.98 -8.04 4.68
N VAL A 42 -7.13 -7.96 4.01
CA VAL A 42 -7.58 -6.73 3.35
C VAL A 42 -7.76 -5.60 4.38
N ALA A 43 -8.21 -5.93 5.58
CA ALA A 43 -8.31 -4.97 6.68
C ALA A 43 -6.92 -4.41 7.07
N ASN A 44 -5.91 -5.27 7.13
CA ASN A 44 -4.53 -4.82 7.36
C ASN A 44 -4.06 -3.88 6.25
N GLN A 45 -4.29 -4.24 4.99
CA GLN A 45 -3.94 -3.42 3.84
C GLN A 45 -4.56 -2.01 3.97
N ALA A 46 -5.85 -1.96 4.26
CA ALA A 46 -6.59 -0.71 4.39
C ALA A 46 -6.06 0.15 5.55
N GLU A 47 -5.80 -0.47 6.70
CA GLU A 47 -5.30 0.23 7.88
C GLU A 47 -3.87 0.73 7.69
N TRP A 48 -2.99 -0.11 7.14
CA TRP A 48 -1.59 0.25 6.98
C TRP A 48 -1.37 1.32 5.91
N LEU A 49 -2.15 1.29 4.82
CA LEU A 49 -2.10 2.36 3.82
C LEU A 49 -2.55 3.69 4.43
N ALA A 50 -3.62 3.69 5.20
CA ALA A 50 -4.09 4.89 5.89
C ALA A 50 -3.06 5.40 6.90
N ASP A 51 -2.43 4.49 7.67
CA ASP A 51 -1.38 4.85 8.60
C ASP A 51 -0.17 5.47 7.89
N ALA A 52 0.21 4.90 6.74
CA ALA A 52 1.29 5.45 5.93
C ALA A 52 0.95 6.86 5.43
N VAL A 53 -0.28 7.10 5.02
CA VAL A 53 -0.74 8.44 4.61
C VAL A 53 -0.66 9.42 5.79
N ARG A 54 -1.15 9.01 6.97
CA ARG A 54 -1.09 9.87 8.17
C ARG A 54 0.35 10.22 8.53
N ARG A 55 1.25 9.24 8.50
CA ARG A 55 2.66 9.46 8.82
C ARG A 55 3.35 10.35 7.79
N ALA A 56 3.06 10.13 6.51
CA ALA A 56 3.58 10.97 5.44
C ALA A 56 3.12 12.43 5.60
N LYS A 57 1.86 12.63 5.88
CA LYS A 57 1.29 13.97 6.12
C LYS A 57 1.93 14.62 7.36
N ALA A 58 2.04 13.89 8.45
CA ALA A 58 2.61 14.41 9.70
C ALA A 58 4.08 14.80 9.56
N SER A 59 4.83 14.14 8.67
CA SER A 59 6.24 14.47 8.44
C SER A 59 6.45 15.87 7.84
N GLY A 60 5.47 16.39 7.10
CA GLY A 60 5.53 17.67 6.43
C GLY A 60 6.46 17.72 5.22
N ILE A 61 7.13 16.61 4.88
CA ILE A 61 8.15 16.56 3.81
C ILE A 61 7.78 15.65 2.66
N VAL A 62 6.72 14.85 2.78
CA VAL A 62 6.22 14.00 1.69
C VAL A 62 5.22 14.79 0.86
N ARG A 63 5.55 14.99 -0.41
CA ARG A 63 4.74 15.78 -1.34
C ARG A 63 3.78 14.94 -2.16
N LEU A 64 4.17 13.70 -2.47
CA LEU A 64 3.41 12.82 -3.33
C LEU A 64 3.39 11.42 -2.74
N PHE A 65 2.22 10.77 -2.80
CA PHE A 65 2.01 9.45 -2.27
C PHE A 65 1.14 8.67 -3.27
N ILE A 66 1.75 7.73 -3.97
CA ILE A 66 1.07 6.94 -5.01
C ILE A 66 0.90 5.51 -4.53
N VAL A 67 -0.35 5.07 -4.46
CA VAL A 67 -0.67 3.70 -4.05
C VAL A 67 -0.45 2.73 -5.21
N TRP A 68 0.28 1.68 -4.96
CA TRP A 68 0.45 0.55 -5.86
C TRP A 68 -0.31 -0.65 -5.30
N ASN A 69 -1.32 -1.22 -5.98
CA ASN A 69 -1.98 -0.66 -7.15
C ASN A 69 -3.48 -0.53 -6.89
N VAL A 70 -4.26 -0.07 -7.89
CA VAL A 70 -5.68 0.20 -7.68
C VAL A 70 -6.55 -1.01 -8.03
N ASP A 71 -6.37 -1.59 -9.22
CA ASP A 71 -7.35 -2.52 -9.79
C ASP A 71 -6.75 -3.68 -10.60
N SER A 72 -5.49 -4.03 -10.38
CA SER A 72 -4.90 -5.18 -11.06
C SER A 72 -5.69 -6.46 -10.79
N THR A 73 -5.90 -7.27 -11.81
CA THR A 73 -6.56 -8.57 -11.71
C THR A 73 -5.59 -9.74 -11.89
N ASN A 74 -4.31 -9.47 -12.13
CA ASN A 74 -3.31 -10.51 -12.35
C ASN A 74 -2.92 -11.18 -11.03
N PHE A 75 -3.22 -12.48 -10.90
CA PHE A 75 -2.83 -13.27 -9.74
C PHE A 75 -2.25 -14.61 -10.18
N GLY A 76 -0.94 -14.70 -10.18
CA GLY A 76 -0.19 -15.90 -10.56
C GLY A 76 1.14 -15.90 -9.84
N THR A 77 2.22 -16.18 -10.57
CA THR A 77 3.59 -16.14 -10.01
C THR A 77 3.97 -14.73 -9.55
N ASP A 78 3.35 -13.71 -10.15
CA ASP A 78 3.43 -12.31 -9.71
C ASP A 78 2.03 -11.88 -9.24
N PRO A 79 1.78 -11.82 -7.93
CA PRO A 79 0.43 -11.62 -7.39
C PRO A 79 0.04 -10.14 -7.33
N GLN A 80 0.08 -9.42 -8.44
CA GLN A 80 -0.22 -7.99 -8.48
C GLN A 80 -1.64 -7.66 -8.02
N ALA A 81 -2.61 -8.55 -8.27
CA ALA A 81 -3.97 -8.36 -7.78
C ALA A 81 -4.06 -8.33 -6.25
N GLY A 82 -3.11 -8.96 -5.56
CA GLY A 82 -3.05 -8.91 -4.10
C GLY A 82 -2.66 -7.54 -3.54
N TYR A 83 -2.02 -6.71 -4.34
CA TYR A 83 -1.75 -5.31 -4.00
C TYR A 83 -2.91 -4.39 -4.36
N ALA A 84 -3.85 -4.83 -5.20
CA ALA A 84 -4.97 -4.01 -5.63
C ALA A 84 -5.88 -3.63 -4.46
N ILE A 85 -6.21 -2.36 -4.34
CA ILE A 85 -7.11 -1.90 -3.26
C ILE A 85 -8.57 -2.12 -3.60
N ILE A 86 -8.93 -2.21 -4.90
CA ILE A 86 -10.25 -2.68 -5.32
C ILE A 86 -10.21 -4.20 -5.34
N ARG A 87 -11.01 -4.82 -4.49
CA ARG A 87 -10.98 -6.27 -4.27
C ARG A 87 -11.92 -7.00 -5.24
N PRO A 88 -11.79 -8.36 -5.37
CA PRO A 88 -12.60 -9.12 -6.33
C PRO A 88 -14.10 -8.96 -6.19
N ASN A 89 -14.60 -8.68 -4.98
CA ASN A 89 -16.02 -8.44 -4.72
C ASN A 89 -16.47 -7.01 -5.03
N GLY A 90 -15.59 -6.18 -5.61
CA GLY A 90 -15.90 -4.80 -5.96
C GLY A 90 -15.76 -3.81 -4.80
N THR A 91 -15.43 -4.26 -3.60
CA THR A 91 -15.22 -3.36 -2.45
C THR A 91 -13.82 -2.76 -2.45
N CYS A 92 -13.68 -1.62 -1.79
CA CYS A 92 -12.39 -0.95 -1.62
C CYS A 92 -12.26 -0.40 -0.19
N PRO A 93 -11.96 -1.27 0.79
CA PRO A 93 -11.77 -0.78 2.17
C PRO A 93 -10.70 0.30 2.28
N ALA A 94 -9.59 0.17 1.56
CA ALA A 94 -8.52 1.17 1.56
C ALA A 94 -8.97 2.52 1.01
N CYS A 95 -9.93 2.56 0.08
CA CYS A 95 -10.48 3.83 -0.41
C CYS A 95 -11.03 4.67 0.73
N ASN A 96 -11.79 4.04 1.62
CA ASN A 96 -12.43 4.72 2.74
C ASN A 96 -11.41 5.13 3.80
N THR A 97 -10.48 4.25 4.15
CA THR A 97 -9.48 4.53 5.20
C THR A 97 -8.49 5.60 4.76
N ILE A 98 -8.05 5.55 3.51
CA ILE A 98 -7.15 6.57 2.94
C ILE A 98 -7.86 7.92 2.88
N ALA A 99 -9.11 7.95 2.42
CA ALA A 99 -9.89 9.19 2.36
C ALA A 99 -10.03 9.84 3.73
N ALA A 100 -10.23 9.04 4.78
CA ALA A 100 -10.33 9.54 6.14
C ALA A 100 -8.98 10.01 6.71
N ALA A 101 -7.87 9.49 6.19
CA ALA A 101 -6.52 9.79 6.69
C ALA A 101 -5.88 11.04 6.07
N ARG A 102 -6.33 11.45 4.90
CA ARG A 102 -5.72 12.56 4.16
C ARG A 102 -6.12 13.94 4.71
#